data_06ffcfce496b8cf891956ac2f45e1ec6
#
_entry.id   06ffcfce496b8cf891956ac2f45e1ec6
#
_cell.length_a   1.000
_cell.length_b   1.000
_cell.length_c   1.000
_cell.angle_alpha   90.00
_cell.angle_beta   90.00
_cell.angle_gamma   90.00
#
_symmetry.space_group_name_H-M   'P 1'
#
loop_
_entity.id
_entity.type
_entity.pdbx_description
1 polymer ?
#
loop_
_entity_poly.entity_id
_entity_poly.type
_entity_poly.pdbx_seq_one_letter_code
_entity_poly.pdbx_strand_id
1 'polypeptide(L)'
;MKIVKRILLVLLSLFFTIVYSNAQTDNLTLKIENVLKAKNARIGVAIFNSNEKDTLKINNDFHFPMQSVMKFPIALAVLSEIDKGNLSFEQKIEITPQDLLPKTWSPIKEEFPNGTTLTIEQILNYTVSESDNIGCDILLKLIGGTDSVQKFLNANHFTDISIKANEEQMHKDWNTQYQNWAT
;
A
#
# COMPACT_ATOMS: atom_id res chain seq x y z
N MET A 1 14.70 -19.66 -51.94
CA MET A 1 15.09 -20.70 -50.95
C MET A 1 15.92 -20.17 -49.77
N LYS A 2 17.00 -19.37 -49.99
CA LYS A 2 17.83 -18.83 -48.89
C LYS A 2 17.10 -17.85 -47.93
N ILE A 3 16.18 -17.00 -48.47
CA ILE A 3 15.41 -16.01 -47.66
C ILE A 3 14.40 -16.71 -46.75
N VAL A 4 13.68 -17.71 -47.26
CA VAL A 4 12.70 -18.50 -46.49
C VAL A 4 13.38 -19.24 -45.34
N LYS A 5 14.55 -19.83 -45.55
CA LYS A 5 15.34 -20.46 -44.49
C LYS A 5 15.77 -19.45 -43.40
N ARG A 6 16.13 -18.21 -43.75
CA ARG A 6 16.51 -17.16 -42.78
C ARG A 6 15.31 -16.72 -41.98
N ILE A 7 14.15 -16.52 -42.61
CA ILE A 7 12.90 -16.15 -41.90
C ILE A 7 12.52 -17.28 -40.93
N LEU A 8 12.59 -18.53 -41.36
CA LEU A 8 12.27 -19.70 -40.53
C LEU A 8 13.20 -19.79 -39.31
N LEU A 9 14.50 -19.51 -39.45
CA LEU A 9 15.47 -19.51 -38.38
C LEU A 9 15.19 -18.37 -37.36
N VAL A 10 14.81 -17.18 -37.82
CA VAL A 10 14.44 -16.05 -36.96
C VAL A 10 13.16 -16.35 -36.17
N LEU A 11 12.15 -16.91 -36.82
CA LEU A 11 10.90 -17.34 -36.18
C LEU A 11 11.16 -18.44 -35.13
N LEU A 12 12.05 -19.39 -35.44
CA LEU A 12 12.41 -20.47 -34.54
C LEU A 12 13.17 -19.91 -33.31
N SER A 13 14.11 -18.94 -33.48
CA SER A 13 14.81 -18.31 -32.39
C SER A 13 13.89 -17.49 -31.48
N LEU A 14 12.94 -16.75 -32.05
CA LEU A 14 11.90 -16.04 -31.30
C LEU A 14 11.01 -16.99 -30.50
N PHE A 15 10.63 -18.13 -31.09
CA PHE A 15 9.85 -19.14 -30.39
C PHE A 15 10.61 -19.74 -29.19
N PHE A 16 11.89 -20.05 -29.36
CA PHE A 16 12.72 -20.55 -28.26
C PHE A 16 12.87 -19.53 -27.13
N THR A 17 13.02 -18.23 -27.40
CA THR A 17 13.13 -17.22 -26.35
C THR A 17 11.84 -17.09 -25.53
N ILE A 18 10.66 -17.20 -26.17
CA ILE A 18 9.36 -17.16 -25.49
C ILE A 18 9.19 -18.39 -24.58
N VAL A 19 9.57 -19.58 -25.06
CA VAL A 19 9.45 -20.83 -24.28
C VAL A 19 10.39 -20.81 -23.07
N TYR A 20 11.61 -20.31 -23.21
CA TYR A 20 12.55 -20.20 -22.08
C TYR A 20 12.09 -19.21 -21.00
N SER A 21 11.48 -18.09 -21.39
CA SER A 21 10.98 -17.10 -20.41
C SER A 21 9.85 -17.69 -19.56
N ASN A 22 8.88 -18.36 -20.16
CA ASN A 22 7.79 -19.00 -19.42
C ASN A 22 8.28 -20.10 -18.48
N ALA A 23 9.21 -20.95 -18.92
CA ALA A 23 9.75 -22.04 -18.10
C ALA A 23 10.48 -21.53 -16.84
N GLN A 24 11.08 -20.35 -16.88
CA GLN A 24 11.78 -19.75 -15.73
C GLN A 24 10.79 -19.19 -14.70
N THR A 25 9.71 -18.56 -15.15
CA THR A 25 8.64 -18.06 -14.29
C THR A 25 7.90 -19.22 -13.61
N ASP A 26 7.59 -20.30 -14.33
CA ASP A 26 6.97 -21.49 -13.78
C ASP A 26 7.83 -22.15 -12.70
N ASN A 27 9.15 -22.22 -12.89
CA ASN A 27 10.07 -22.76 -11.89
C ASN A 27 10.10 -21.89 -10.60
N LEU A 28 10.07 -20.56 -10.73
CA LEU A 28 10.03 -19.65 -9.58
C LEU A 28 8.70 -19.80 -8.82
N THR A 29 7.59 -19.86 -9.53
CA THR A 29 6.26 -20.09 -8.93
C THR A 29 6.25 -21.36 -8.09
N LEU A 30 6.67 -22.48 -8.65
CA LEU A 30 6.75 -23.77 -7.94
C LEU A 30 7.63 -23.72 -6.69
N LYS A 31 8.77 -23.04 -6.75
CA LYS A 31 9.66 -22.86 -5.58
C LYS A 31 8.99 -22.08 -4.48
N ILE A 32 8.31 -20.98 -4.82
CA ILE A 32 7.58 -20.15 -3.87
C ILE A 32 6.43 -20.97 -3.25
N GLU A 33 5.60 -21.61 -4.06
CA GLU A 33 4.50 -22.45 -3.57
C GLU A 33 4.95 -23.55 -2.61
N ASN A 34 6.08 -24.19 -2.88
CA ASN A 34 6.64 -25.20 -1.98
C ASN A 34 7.06 -24.61 -0.63
N VAL A 35 7.59 -23.40 -0.59
CA VAL A 35 7.87 -22.67 0.67
C VAL A 35 6.56 -22.34 1.38
N LEU A 36 5.55 -21.85 0.65
CA LEU A 36 4.26 -21.45 1.21
C LEU A 36 3.50 -22.64 1.82
N LYS A 37 3.51 -23.82 1.18
CA LYS A 37 2.87 -25.06 1.69
C LYS A 37 3.37 -25.46 3.07
N ALA A 38 4.61 -25.11 3.42
CA ALA A 38 5.20 -25.40 4.73
C ALA A 38 4.80 -24.40 5.83
N LYS A 39 4.02 -23.34 5.51
CA LYS A 39 3.63 -22.28 6.44
C LYS A 39 2.18 -22.46 6.89
N ASN A 40 1.94 -22.33 8.19
CA ASN A 40 0.58 -22.27 8.73
C ASN A 40 0.04 -20.85 8.69
N ALA A 41 -0.06 -20.29 7.47
CA ALA A 41 -0.53 -18.93 7.23
C ALA A 41 -1.08 -18.81 5.80
N ARG A 42 -1.99 -17.85 5.59
CA ARG A 42 -2.38 -17.43 4.24
C ARG A 42 -1.41 -16.34 3.78
N ILE A 43 -0.75 -16.56 2.67
CA ILE A 43 0.29 -15.67 2.15
C ILE A 43 -0.04 -15.34 0.70
N GLY A 44 -0.07 -14.06 0.37
CA GLY A 44 -0.10 -13.55 -0.99
C GLY A 44 1.30 -13.17 -1.45
N VAL A 45 1.58 -13.37 -2.74
CA VAL A 45 2.84 -12.94 -3.36
C VAL A 45 2.54 -12.32 -4.71
N ALA A 46 3.07 -11.11 -4.94
CA ALA A 46 3.05 -10.46 -6.24
C ALA A 46 4.46 -9.99 -6.59
N ILE A 47 4.96 -10.39 -7.76
CA ILE A 47 6.27 -9.99 -8.26
C ILE A 47 6.07 -9.40 -9.65
N PHE A 48 6.58 -8.20 -9.87
CA PHE A 48 6.58 -7.51 -11.16
C PHE A 48 8.00 -7.23 -11.59
N ASN A 49 8.30 -7.42 -12.86
CA ASN A 49 9.52 -6.87 -13.42
C ASN A 49 9.29 -5.44 -13.94
N SER A 50 10.37 -4.71 -14.20
CA SER A 50 10.31 -3.31 -14.67
C SER A 50 9.59 -3.13 -16.03
N ASN A 51 9.38 -4.21 -16.78
CA ASN A 51 8.73 -4.19 -18.10
C ASN A 51 7.27 -4.65 -18.04
N GLU A 52 6.73 -4.92 -16.85
CA GLU A 52 5.36 -5.41 -16.59
C GLU A 52 4.94 -6.71 -17.32
N LYS A 53 5.89 -7.32 -18.06
CA LYS A 53 5.62 -8.50 -18.90
C LYS A 53 5.67 -9.81 -18.15
N ASP A 54 6.50 -9.87 -17.09
CA ASP A 54 6.61 -11.05 -16.24
C ASP A 54 6.02 -10.73 -14.88
N THR A 55 4.81 -11.18 -14.66
CA THR A 55 4.11 -11.06 -13.38
C THR A 55 3.91 -12.44 -12.79
N LEU A 56 4.32 -12.60 -11.53
CA LEU A 56 3.98 -13.76 -10.73
C LEU A 56 2.98 -13.32 -9.68
N LYS A 57 1.86 -14.02 -9.58
CA LYS A 57 0.78 -13.73 -8.63
C LYS A 57 0.34 -15.03 -7.95
N ILE A 58 0.32 -15.05 -6.62
CA ILE A 58 -0.14 -16.17 -5.81
C ILE A 58 -1.10 -15.62 -4.76
N ASN A 59 -2.32 -16.16 -4.67
CA ASN A 59 -3.39 -15.74 -3.75
C ASN A 59 -3.75 -14.25 -3.84
N ASN A 60 -3.70 -13.66 -5.03
CA ASN A 60 -3.99 -12.23 -5.25
C ASN A 60 -5.45 -11.85 -5.04
N ASP A 61 -6.38 -12.80 -5.07
CA ASP A 61 -7.81 -12.55 -4.95
C ASP A 61 -8.25 -12.42 -3.49
N PHE A 62 -7.32 -12.66 -2.56
CA PHE A 62 -7.64 -12.58 -1.15
C PHE A 62 -7.46 -11.17 -0.60
N HIS A 63 -8.44 -10.71 0.17
CA HIS A 63 -8.40 -9.42 0.87
C HIS A 63 -7.51 -9.52 2.10
N PHE A 64 -6.26 -9.08 1.99
CA PHE A 64 -5.32 -9.04 3.10
C PHE A 64 -5.53 -7.77 3.93
N PRO A 65 -5.65 -7.87 5.27
CA PRO A 65 -5.74 -6.68 6.10
C PRO A 65 -4.44 -5.89 6.00
N MET A 66 -4.55 -4.60 5.67
CA MET A 66 -3.38 -3.76 5.38
C MET A 66 -2.58 -3.37 6.61
N GLN A 67 -3.22 -3.33 7.79
CA GLN A 67 -2.57 -2.75 8.96
C GLN A 67 -1.96 -1.38 8.64
N SER A 68 -0.74 -1.08 9.07
CA SER A 68 -0.08 0.20 8.80
C SER A 68 0.24 0.47 7.32
N VAL A 69 0.11 -0.51 6.43
CA VAL A 69 0.26 -0.25 4.99
C VAL A 69 -0.78 0.77 4.49
N MET A 70 -1.94 0.87 5.14
CA MET A 70 -2.97 1.86 4.80
C MET A 70 -2.49 3.31 4.91
N LYS A 71 -1.46 3.60 5.70
CA LYS A 71 -0.91 4.94 5.88
C LYS A 71 -0.31 5.52 4.60
N PHE A 72 0.21 4.65 3.72
CA PHE A 72 0.73 5.07 2.43
C PHE A 72 -0.35 5.67 1.51
N PRO A 73 -1.46 4.98 1.19
CA PRO A 73 -2.52 5.59 0.39
C PRO A 73 -3.20 6.79 1.06
N ILE A 74 -3.26 6.86 2.40
CA ILE A 74 -3.72 8.05 3.11
C ILE A 74 -2.78 9.23 2.85
N ALA A 75 -1.47 9.02 2.96
CA ALA A 75 -0.48 10.05 2.64
C ALA A 75 -0.59 10.54 1.19
N LEU A 76 -0.79 9.62 0.22
CA LEU A 76 -1.01 9.99 -1.18
C LEU A 76 -2.25 10.87 -1.37
N ALA A 77 -3.34 10.59 -0.65
CA ALA A 77 -4.54 11.41 -0.69
C ALA A 77 -4.29 12.82 -0.13
N VAL A 78 -3.53 12.94 0.97
CA VAL A 78 -3.11 14.26 1.53
C VAL A 78 -2.23 15.01 0.54
N LEU A 79 -1.24 14.36 -0.06
CA LEU A 79 -0.37 14.97 -1.08
C LEU A 79 -1.16 15.46 -2.30
N SER A 80 -2.19 14.71 -2.70
CA SER A 80 -3.10 15.15 -3.77
C SER A 80 -3.86 16.43 -3.40
N GLU A 81 -4.23 16.63 -2.14
CA GLU A 81 -4.86 17.89 -1.70
C GLU A 81 -3.85 19.05 -1.64
N ILE A 82 -2.58 18.76 -1.37
CA ILE A 82 -1.49 19.75 -1.47
C ILE A 82 -1.27 20.15 -2.93
N ASP A 83 -1.20 19.20 -3.85
CA ASP A 83 -1.03 19.45 -5.29
C ASP A 83 -2.18 20.29 -5.87
N LYS A 84 -3.40 20.14 -5.33
CA LYS A 84 -4.56 20.97 -5.71
C LYS A 84 -4.56 22.37 -5.06
N GLY A 85 -3.64 22.64 -4.14
CA GLY A 85 -3.57 23.89 -3.39
C GLY A 85 -4.59 24.02 -2.27
N ASN A 86 -5.28 22.94 -1.90
CA ASN A 86 -6.23 22.90 -0.76
C ASN A 86 -5.52 22.83 0.59
N LEU A 87 -4.31 22.29 0.63
CA LEU A 87 -3.44 22.18 1.79
C LEU A 87 -2.02 22.67 1.43
N SER A 88 -1.16 22.91 2.43
CA SER A 88 0.27 23.14 2.20
C SER A 88 1.12 22.36 3.22
N PHE A 89 2.36 22.05 2.86
CA PHE A 89 3.31 21.36 3.75
C PHE A 89 3.56 22.13 5.03
N GLU A 90 3.62 23.47 4.94
CA GLU A 90 3.90 24.37 6.06
C GLU A 90 2.67 24.67 6.93
N GLN A 91 1.48 24.22 6.52
CA GLN A 91 0.26 24.39 7.30
C GLN A 91 0.41 23.73 8.66
N LYS A 92 0.21 24.52 9.71
CA LYS A 92 0.34 24.10 11.09
C LYS A 92 -0.96 23.48 11.59
N ILE A 93 -0.84 22.35 12.22
CA ILE A 93 -1.94 21.61 12.85
C ILE A 93 -1.65 21.53 14.34
N GLU A 94 -2.58 22.01 15.15
CA GLU A 94 -2.54 21.85 16.60
C GLU A 94 -2.96 20.42 16.97
N ILE A 95 -2.13 19.75 17.74
CA ILE A 95 -2.37 18.43 18.31
C ILE A 95 -2.58 18.62 19.79
N THR A 96 -3.81 18.45 20.24
CA THR A 96 -4.20 18.65 21.62
C THR A 96 -4.02 17.38 22.46
N PRO A 97 -4.00 17.46 23.80
CA PRO A 97 -3.98 16.27 24.66
C PRO A 97 -5.15 15.30 24.38
N GLN A 98 -6.27 15.80 23.88
CA GLN A 98 -7.45 14.99 23.52
C GLN A 98 -7.23 14.15 22.26
N ASP A 99 -6.34 14.57 21.37
CA ASP A 99 -5.96 13.81 20.17
C ASP A 99 -4.95 12.69 20.52
N LEU A 100 -4.31 12.75 21.69
CA LEU A 100 -3.30 11.78 22.12
C LEU A 100 -3.95 10.52 22.73
N LEU A 101 -4.46 9.66 21.87
CA LEU A 101 -5.16 8.44 22.29
C LEU A 101 -4.29 7.55 23.21
N PRO A 102 -4.87 7.03 24.31
CA PRO A 102 -4.16 6.12 25.19
C PRO A 102 -3.89 4.78 24.53
N LYS A 103 -2.79 4.11 24.92
CA LYS A 103 -2.45 2.72 24.50
C LYS A 103 -2.31 2.51 22.98
N THR A 104 -2.12 3.56 22.20
CA THR A 104 -1.80 3.44 20.76
C THR A 104 -0.32 3.73 20.54
N TRP A 105 0.26 3.11 19.51
CA TRP A 105 1.62 3.43 19.07
C TRP A 105 1.63 4.82 18.45
N SER A 106 2.43 5.71 19.01
CA SER A 106 2.59 7.06 18.47
C SER A 106 3.86 7.73 19.00
N PRO A 107 4.92 7.83 18.18
CA PRO A 107 6.07 8.69 18.44
C PRO A 107 5.70 10.14 18.75
N ILE A 108 4.69 10.71 18.07
CA ILE A 108 4.18 12.06 18.37
C ILE A 108 3.78 12.17 19.85
N LYS A 109 3.04 11.18 20.36
CA LYS A 109 2.61 11.20 21.77
C LYS A 109 3.77 11.02 22.73
N GLU A 110 4.75 10.20 22.39
CA GLU A 110 5.93 9.98 23.23
C GLU A 110 6.79 11.23 23.34
N GLU A 111 6.96 11.94 22.22
CA GLU A 111 7.76 13.17 22.15
C GLU A 111 7.01 14.38 22.74
N PHE A 112 5.68 14.46 22.51
CA PHE A 112 4.85 15.60 22.92
C PHE A 112 3.65 15.17 23.78
N PRO A 113 3.86 14.67 25.01
CA PRO A 113 2.79 14.10 25.83
C PRO A 113 1.71 15.10 26.27
N ASN A 114 1.95 16.39 26.13
CA ASN A 114 0.99 17.46 26.46
C ASN A 114 0.39 18.14 25.22
N GLY A 115 0.61 17.57 24.05
CA GLY A 115 0.23 18.19 22.77
C GLY A 115 1.32 19.08 22.19
N THR A 116 1.15 19.47 20.95
CA THR A 116 2.11 20.29 20.20
C THR A 116 1.47 20.89 18.95
N THR A 117 2.22 21.67 18.20
CA THR A 117 1.84 22.13 16.86
C THR A 117 2.88 21.63 15.86
N LEU A 118 2.45 20.83 14.91
CA LEU A 118 3.30 20.30 13.84
C LEU A 118 2.81 20.78 12.47
N THR A 119 3.70 20.84 11.50
CA THR A 119 3.33 21.06 10.11
C THR A 119 2.77 19.76 9.49
N ILE A 120 2.00 19.87 8.39
CA ILE A 120 1.53 18.69 7.66
C ILE A 120 2.72 17.83 7.20
N GLU A 121 3.83 18.43 6.76
CA GLU A 121 5.06 17.71 6.41
C GLU A 121 5.58 16.86 7.58
N GLN A 122 5.66 17.44 8.78
CA GLN A 122 6.10 16.72 9.98
C GLN A 122 5.15 15.57 10.32
N ILE A 123 3.83 15.80 10.26
CA ILE A 123 2.84 14.75 10.54
C ILE A 123 2.91 13.62 9.49
N LEU A 124 3.09 13.95 8.21
CA LEU A 124 3.32 12.95 7.14
C LEU A 124 4.57 12.12 7.42
N ASN A 125 5.67 12.76 7.84
CA ASN A 125 6.90 12.07 8.19
C ASN A 125 6.69 11.09 9.36
N TYR A 126 6.10 11.50 10.47
CA TYR A 126 5.77 10.60 11.59
C TYR A 126 4.86 9.46 11.14
N THR A 127 3.83 9.77 10.34
CA THR A 127 2.84 8.78 9.91
C THR A 127 3.45 7.70 9.01
N VAL A 128 4.24 8.08 8.01
CA VAL A 128 4.76 7.15 7.00
C VAL A 128 6.08 6.51 7.43
N SER A 129 7.01 7.29 7.99
CA SER A 129 8.36 6.80 8.32
C SER A 129 8.41 6.07 9.66
N GLU A 130 7.59 6.49 10.63
CA GLU A 130 7.59 5.94 11.99
C GLU A 130 6.30 5.22 12.34
N SER A 131 5.39 5.13 11.38
CA SER A 131 4.10 4.44 11.52
C SER A 131 3.20 4.99 12.64
N ASP A 132 3.21 6.32 12.85
CA ASP A 132 2.43 6.98 13.89
C ASP A 132 0.93 6.85 13.65
N ASN A 133 0.19 6.32 14.64
CA ASN A 133 -1.25 6.09 14.53
C ASN A 133 -2.06 7.38 14.75
N ILE A 134 -1.59 8.25 15.64
CA ILE A 134 -2.27 9.54 15.91
C ILE A 134 -2.08 10.47 14.71
N GLY A 135 -0.87 10.55 14.15
CA GLY A 135 -0.61 11.30 12.93
C GLY A 135 -1.48 10.82 11.76
N CYS A 136 -1.67 9.50 11.64
CA CYS A 136 -2.56 8.91 10.65
C CYS A 136 -4.01 9.42 10.79
N ASP A 137 -4.56 9.39 12.00
CA ASP A 137 -5.95 9.82 12.26
C ASP A 137 -6.12 11.33 12.10
N ILE A 138 -5.10 12.12 12.45
CA ILE A 138 -5.07 13.57 12.20
C ILE A 138 -5.11 13.86 10.69
N LEU A 139 -4.29 13.18 9.89
CA LEU A 139 -4.28 13.33 8.44
C LEU A 139 -5.61 12.93 7.81
N LEU A 140 -6.21 11.83 8.27
CA LEU A 140 -7.55 11.42 7.83
C LEU A 140 -8.60 12.49 8.14
N LYS A 141 -8.61 13.01 9.37
CA LYS A 141 -9.54 14.07 9.79
C LYS A 141 -9.39 15.32 8.92
N LEU A 142 -8.17 15.69 8.57
CA LEU A 142 -7.83 16.87 7.78
C LEU A 142 -8.43 16.82 6.36
N ILE A 143 -8.46 15.65 5.73
CA ILE A 143 -8.97 15.49 4.36
C ILE A 143 -10.42 15.01 4.29
N GLY A 144 -11.12 14.88 5.42
CA GLY A 144 -12.54 14.48 5.47
C GLY A 144 -12.78 12.98 5.66
N GLY A 145 -11.80 12.26 6.25
CA GLY A 145 -11.94 10.87 6.67
C GLY A 145 -11.64 9.83 5.60
N THR A 146 -11.93 8.57 5.93
CA THR A 146 -11.65 7.41 5.07
C THR A 146 -12.40 7.46 3.75
N ASP A 147 -13.61 8.04 3.71
CA ASP A 147 -14.38 8.19 2.47
C ASP A 147 -13.66 9.05 1.43
N SER A 148 -12.95 10.09 1.87
CA SER A 148 -12.17 10.93 0.97
C SER A 148 -10.97 10.17 0.38
N VAL A 149 -10.32 9.35 1.19
CA VAL A 149 -9.24 8.44 0.71
C VAL A 149 -9.81 7.45 -0.31
N GLN A 150 -10.95 6.82 -0.02
CA GLN A 150 -11.56 5.87 -0.95
C GLN A 150 -11.98 6.54 -2.27
N LYS A 151 -12.50 7.76 -2.23
CA LYS A 151 -12.79 8.55 -3.44
C LYS A 151 -11.53 8.85 -4.25
N PHE A 152 -10.43 9.23 -3.58
CA PHE A 152 -9.13 9.44 -4.21
C PHE A 152 -8.63 8.18 -4.90
N LEU A 153 -8.68 7.03 -4.22
CA LEU A 153 -8.26 5.75 -4.76
C LEU A 153 -9.08 5.35 -5.99
N ASN A 154 -10.41 5.46 -5.92
CA ASN A 154 -11.30 5.16 -7.03
C ASN A 154 -11.05 6.08 -8.25
N ALA A 155 -10.82 7.37 -8.01
CA ALA A 155 -10.53 8.34 -9.07
C ALA A 155 -9.20 8.07 -9.78
N ASN A 156 -8.26 7.38 -9.10
CA ASN A 156 -6.98 6.96 -9.65
C ASN A 156 -6.97 5.48 -10.08
N HIS A 157 -8.15 4.86 -10.23
CA HIS A 157 -8.34 3.48 -10.70
C HIS A 157 -7.76 2.38 -9.80
N PHE A 158 -7.51 2.67 -8.53
CA PHE A 158 -7.20 1.65 -7.52
C PHE A 158 -8.50 1.02 -7.02
N THR A 159 -8.87 -0.15 -7.56
CA THR A 159 -10.15 -0.82 -7.28
C THR A 159 -10.05 -1.94 -6.26
N ASP A 160 -8.87 -2.56 -6.15
CA ASP A 160 -8.64 -3.74 -5.31
C ASP A 160 -8.04 -3.37 -3.94
N ILE A 161 -8.59 -2.30 -3.36
CA ILE A 161 -8.19 -1.73 -2.08
C ILE A 161 -9.40 -1.10 -1.39
N SER A 162 -9.49 -1.25 -0.07
CA SER A 162 -10.55 -0.65 0.74
C SER A 162 -9.96 0.00 1.99
N ILE A 163 -10.34 1.24 2.27
CA ILE A 163 -10.01 1.95 3.52
C ILE A 163 -11.31 2.49 4.10
N LYS A 164 -11.77 1.89 5.21
CA LYS A 164 -13.05 2.20 5.85
C LYS A 164 -12.95 2.54 7.33
N ALA A 165 -11.83 2.21 7.95
CA ALA A 165 -11.61 2.44 9.37
C ALA A 165 -10.32 3.23 9.61
N ASN A 166 -10.33 4.09 10.62
CA ASN A 166 -9.18 4.79 11.13
C ASN A 166 -8.47 3.99 12.24
N GLU A 167 -7.34 4.47 12.74
CA GLU A 167 -6.55 3.78 13.77
C GLU A 167 -7.31 3.67 15.09
N GLU A 168 -8.05 4.70 15.49
CA GLU A 168 -8.86 4.68 16.71
C GLU A 168 -9.94 3.58 16.66
N GLN A 169 -10.62 3.43 15.52
CA GLN A 169 -11.65 2.40 15.33
C GLN A 169 -11.06 1.00 15.36
N MET A 170 -9.92 0.78 14.70
CA MET A 170 -9.22 -0.51 14.71
C MET A 170 -8.67 -0.86 16.10
N HIS A 171 -8.29 0.15 16.89
CA HIS A 171 -7.85 -0.06 18.26
C HIS A 171 -8.99 -0.48 19.19
N LYS A 172 -10.20 0.04 18.97
CA LYS A 172 -11.39 -0.29 19.78
C LYS A 172 -11.97 -1.67 19.50
N ASP A 173 -11.91 -2.12 18.26
CA ASP A 173 -12.40 -3.44 17.84
C ASP A 173 -11.41 -4.12 16.89
N TRP A 174 -10.85 -5.25 17.33
CA TRP A 174 -9.92 -6.04 16.57
C TRP A 174 -10.42 -6.45 15.18
N ASN A 175 -11.71 -6.72 15.04
CA ASN A 175 -12.28 -7.14 13.75
C ASN A 175 -12.36 -6.01 12.73
N THR A 176 -12.36 -4.77 13.18
CA THR A 176 -12.40 -3.59 12.32
C THR A 176 -11.22 -3.51 11.36
N GLN A 177 -10.06 -4.06 11.71
CA GLN A 177 -8.87 -4.11 10.84
C GLN A 177 -9.14 -4.78 9.48
N TYR A 178 -10.06 -5.73 9.41
CA TYR A 178 -10.40 -6.44 8.16
C TYR A 178 -11.25 -5.60 7.19
N GLN A 179 -11.68 -4.41 7.58
CA GLN A 179 -12.35 -3.46 6.69
C GLN A 179 -11.34 -2.68 5.82
N ASN A 180 -10.08 -2.62 6.26
CA ASN A 180 -8.97 -2.04 5.51
C ASN A 180 -8.15 -3.17 4.87
N TRP A 181 -8.33 -3.37 3.57
CA TRP A 181 -7.71 -4.49 2.86
C TRP A 181 -7.19 -4.09 1.48
N ALA A 182 -6.23 -4.83 0.99
CA ALA A 182 -5.78 -4.83 -0.40
C ALA A 182 -5.54 -6.27 -0.87
N THR A 183 -5.56 -6.47 -2.19
CA THR A 183 -5.18 -7.74 -2.83
C THR A 183 -3.70 -7.77 -3.18
#